data_f22d77b4c60603c93feddbf83bd5bae6
#
_entry.id   f22d77b4c60603c93feddbf83bd5bae6
#
_cell.length_a   1.000
_cell.length_b   1.000
_cell.length_c   1.000
_cell.angle_alpha   90.00
_cell.angle_beta   90.00
_cell.angle_gamma   90.00
#
_symmetry.space_group_name_H-M   'P 1'
#
loop_
_entity.id
_entity.type
_entity.pdbx_description
1 polymer ?
#
loop_
_entity_poly.entity_id
_entity_poly.type
_entity_poly.pdbx_seq_one_letter_code
_entity_poly.pdbx_strand_id
1 'polypeptide(L)'
;TFQDLLAEFPEISRAVMVLMASAIRTLNERVVEFSTLGVRNRIHAELLRLARAGRIVDGAGRISPPPTHAEIASRISTHREAVTRELKQLENQTLLERTRGAFVIKDLVELERMVEDARAGRGE
;
A
#
# COMPACT_ATOMS: atom_id res chain seq x y z
N THR A 1 -18.94 21.11 36.41
CA THR A 1 -18.31 20.87 35.10
C THR A 1 -17.65 19.50 35.04
N PHE A 2 -17.30 19.07 33.87
CA PHE A 2 -16.60 17.79 33.66
C PHE A 2 -15.25 17.77 34.38
N GLN A 3 -14.53 18.87 34.35
CA GLN A 3 -13.26 19.01 35.06
C GLN A 3 -13.42 18.89 36.57
N ASP A 4 -14.47 19.47 37.13
CA ASP A 4 -14.76 19.37 38.57
C ASP A 4 -15.07 17.93 38.96
N LEU A 5 -15.80 17.21 38.10
CA LEU A 5 -16.13 15.82 38.33
C LEU A 5 -14.87 14.94 38.32
N LEU A 6 -13.96 15.18 37.38
CA LEU A 6 -12.69 14.46 37.29
C LEU A 6 -11.78 14.73 38.49
N ALA A 7 -11.76 15.95 38.96
CA ALA A 7 -10.98 16.33 40.16
C ALA A 7 -11.52 15.67 41.43
N GLU A 8 -12.84 15.50 41.51
CA GLU A 8 -13.50 14.86 42.63
C GLU A 8 -13.34 13.34 42.66
N PHE A 9 -13.21 12.72 41.46
CA PHE A 9 -13.08 11.28 41.31
C PHE A 9 -11.80 10.92 40.54
N PRO A 10 -10.62 10.98 41.18
CA PRO A 10 -9.36 10.75 40.46
C PRO A 10 -9.19 9.35 39.87
N GLU A 11 -9.84 8.34 40.46
CA GLU A 11 -9.79 6.98 39.94
C GLU A 11 -10.53 6.86 38.60
N ILE A 12 -11.67 7.53 38.47
CA ILE A 12 -12.45 7.60 37.23
C ILE A 12 -11.66 8.36 36.17
N SER A 13 -11.01 9.47 36.56
CA SER A 13 -10.18 10.26 35.68
C SER A 13 -9.03 9.44 35.11
N ARG A 14 -8.35 8.64 35.94
CA ARG A 14 -7.26 7.77 35.50
C ARG A 14 -7.74 6.70 34.54
N ALA A 15 -8.87 6.06 34.82
CA ALA A 15 -9.44 5.03 33.97
C ALA A 15 -9.81 5.59 32.59
N VAL A 16 -10.41 6.79 32.56
CA VAL A 16 -10.76 7.47 31.29
C VAL A 16 -9.50 7.80 30.49
N MET A 17 -8.45 8.30 31.13
CA MET A 17 -7.19 8.61 30.46
C MET A 17 -6.55 7.37 29.84
N VAL A 18 -6.55 6.24 30.55
CA VAL A 18 -6.00 4.97 30.04
C VAL A 18 -6.79 4.50 28.84
N LEU A 19 -8.13 4.56 28.87
CA LEU A 19 -8.98 4.19 27.75
C LEU A 19 -8.73 5.08 26.54
N MET A 20 -8.60 6.38 26.74
CA MET A 20 -8.34 7.33 25.66
C MET A 20 -6.96 7.08 25.02
N ALA A 21 -5.93 6.86 25.83
CA ALA A 21 -4.59 6.56 25.32
C ALA A 21 -4.56 5.26 24.52
N SER A 22 -5.27 4.23 24.98
CA SER A 22 -5.40 2.96 24.28
C SER A 22 -6.11 3.13 22.94
N ALA A 23 -7.21 3.89 22.91
CA ALA A 23 -7.95 4.17 21.68
C ALA A 23 -7.09 4.93 20.66
N ILE A 24 -6.31 5.91 21.09
CA ILE A 24 -5.42 6.68 20.22
C ILE A 24 -4.36 5.76 19.62
N ARG A 25 -3.74 4.88 20.40
CA ARG A 25 -2.75 3.93 19.89
C ARG A 25 -3.35 3.00 18.84
N THR A 26 -4.52 2.45 19.09
CA THR A 26 -5.21 1.56 18.16
C THR A 26 -5.51 2.29 16.85
N LEU A 27 -6.00 3.53 16.92
CA LEU A 27 -6.28 4.32 15.72
C LEU A 27 -5.01 4.64 14.93
N ASN A 28 -3.92 4.97 15.62
CA ASN A 28 -2.64 5.24 14.96
C ASN A 28 -2.10 4.00 14.24
N GLU A 29 -2.19 2.83 14.86
CA GLU A 29 -1.80 1.57 14.23
C GLU A 29 -2.61 1.30 12.96
N ARG A 30 -3.92 1.54 13.00
CA ARG A 30 -4.80 1.38 11.84
C ARG A 30 -4.46 2.35 10.72
N VAL A 31 -4.16 3.60 11.05
CA VAL A 31 -3.78 4.61 10.05
C VAL A 31 -2.49 4.19 9.34
N VAL A 32 -1.47 3.74 10.07
CA VAL A 32 -0.21 3.26 9.50
C VAL A 32 -0.46 2.07 8.60
N GLU A 33 -1.24 1.10 9.03
CA GLU A 33 -1.59 -0.09 8.27
C GLU A 33 -2.30 0.26 6.96
N PHE A 34 -3.33 1.10 7.01
CA PHE A 34 -4.06 1.56 5.83
C PHE A 34 -3.17 2.34 4.88
N SER A 35 -2.29 3.19 5.39
CA SER A 35 -1.35 3.95 4.55
C SER A 35 -0.41 3.01 3.78
N THR A 36 0.12 1.99 4.44
CA THR A 36 1.01 1.01 3.82
C THR A 36 0.29 0.19 2.76
N LEU A 37 -0.90 -0.33 3.07
CA LEU A 37 -1.72 -1.09 2.14
C LEU A 37 -2.17 -0.23 0.96
N GLY A 38 -2.55 1.02 1.23
CA GLY A 38 -2.95 1.95 0.18
C GLY A 38 -1.83 2.23 -0.81
N VAL A 39 -0.61 2.40 -0.34
CA VAL A 39 0.56 2.60 -1.20
C VAL A 39 0.83 1.36 -2.05
N ARG A 40 0.84 0.17 -1.46
CA ARG A 40 0.99 -1.09 -2.19
C ARG A 40 -0.02 -1.21 -3.32
N ASN A 41 -1.28 -1.00 -2.99
CA ASN A 41 -2.38 -1.14 -3.94
C ASN A 41 -2.27 -0.14 -5.08
N ARG A 42 -1.84 1.09 -4.80
CA ARG A 42 -1.63 2.10 -5.83
C ARG A 42 -0.46 1.73 -6.74
N ILE A 43 0.61 1.13 -6.21
CA ILE A 43 1.73 0.64 -7.01
C ILE A 43 1.25 -0.47 -7.95
N HIS A 44 0.51 -1.45 -7.43
CA HIS A 44 -0.05 -2.53 -8.23
C HIS A 44 -0.95 -2.02 -9.34
N ALA A 45 -1.83 -1.07 -9.03
CA ALA A 45 -2.73 -0.47 -10.02
C ALA A 45 -1.96 0.29 -11.10
N GLU A 46 -0.91 1.01 -10.73
CA GLU A 46 -0.08 1.74 -11.70
C GLU A 46 0.68 0.79 -12.62
N LEU A 47 1.26 -0.28 -12.07
CA LEU A 47 1.92 -1.30 -12.87
C LEU A 47 0.95 -1.97 -13.84
N LEU A 48 -0.26 -2.28 -13.38
CA LEU A 48 -1.30 -2.86 -14.23
C LEU A 48 -1.66 -1.93 -15.37
N ARG A 49 -1.85 -0.64 -15.09
CA ARG A 49 -2.15 0.37 -16.10
C ARG A 49 -1.03 0.44 -17.15
N LEU A 50 0.22 0.47 -16.70
CA LEU A 50 1.37 0.53 -17.59
C LEU A 50 1.50 -0.73 -18.43
N ALA A 51 1.26 -1.90 -17.85
CA ALA A 51 1.33 -3.17 -18.56
C ALA A 51 0.25 -3.27 -19.65
N ARG A 52 -0.96 -2.80 -19.35
CA ARG A 52 -2.07 -2.79 -20.32
C ARG A 52 -1.83 -1.80 -21.46
N ALA A 53 -1.11 -0.72 -21.21
CA ALA A 53 -0.72 0.24 -22.25
C ALA A 53 0.47 -0.26 -23.07
N GLY A 54 1.20 -1.25 -22.59
CA GLY A 54 2.35 -1.84 -23.23
C GLY A 54 2.00 -3.07 -24.03
N ARG A 55 2.98 -3.97 -24.17
CA ARG A 55 2.83 -5.19 -24.93
C ARG A 55 2.48 -6.38 -24.02
N ILE A 56 1.43 -7.10 -24.34
CA ILE A 56 1.01 -8.30 -23.61
C ILE A 56 1.24 -9.51 -24.50
N VAL A 57 2.04 -10.49 -24.02
CA VAL A 57 2.36 -11.72 -24.72
C VAL A 57 2.27 -12.88 -23.73
N ASP A 58 1.45 -13.88 -24.04
CA ASP A 58 1.29 -15.10 -23.25
C ASP A 58 0.97 -14.83 -21.76
N GLY A 59 0.10 -13.85 -21.51
CA GLY A 59 -0.29 -13.48 -20.14
C GLY A 59 0.73 -12.65 -19.37
N ALA A 60 1.84 -12.30 -20.00
CA ALA A 60 2.86 -11.44 -19.41
C ALA A 60 2.78 -10.04 -20.02
N GLY A 61 2.81 -9.01 -19.15
CA GLY A 61 2.83 -7.62 -19.57
C GLY A 61 4.23 -7.06 -19.57
N ARG A 62 4.63 -6.45 -20.68
CA ARG A 62 5.95 -5.80 -20.80
C ARG A 62 5.81 -4.29 -20.78
N ILE A 63 6.52 -3.66 -19.86
CA ILE A 63 6.57 -2.20 -19.73
C ILE A 63 7.93 -1.74 -20.22
N SER A 64 7.98 -1.08 -21.36
CA SER A 64 9.22 -0.61 -21.98
C SER A 64 9.02 0.78 -22.59
N PRO A 65 9.86 1.77 -22.27
CA PRO A 65 10.96 1.69 -21.31
C PRO A 65 10.44 1.59 -19.88
N PRO A 66 11.22 0.99 -18.96
CA PRO A 66 10.79 0.89 -17.58
C PRO A 66 10.77 2.26 -16.92
N PRO A 67 9.70 2.62 -16.21
CA PRO A 67 9.67 3.88 -15.48
C PRO A 67 10.66 3.83 -14.31
N THR A 68 11.20 4.97 -13.93
CA THR A 68 12.04 5.05 -12.74
C THR A 68 11.16 4.92 -11.49
N HIS A 69 11.78 4.52 -10.40
CA HIS A 69 11.05 4.44 -9.11
C HIS A 69 10.53 5.82 -8.70
N ALA A 70 11.29 6.89 -9.01
CA ALA A 70 10.87 8.25 -8.74
C ALA A 70 9.65 8.66 -9.57
N GLU A 71 9.58 8.24 -10.83
CA GLU A 71 8.41 8.51 -11.69
C GLU A 71 7.16 7.83 -11.17
N ILE A 72 7.26 6.56 -10.79
CA ILE A 72 6.14 5.83 -10.21
C ILE A 72 5.69 6.51 -8.91
N ALA A 73 6.65 6.82 -8.03
CA ALA A 73 6.36 7.47 -6.76
C ALA A 73 5.65 8.81 -6.94
N SER A 74 6.09 9.60 -7.91
CA SER A 74 5.47 10.89 -8.22
C SER A 74 4.02 10.73 -8.69
N ARG A 75 3.74 9.75 -9.55
CA ARG A 75 2.39 9.51 -10.08
C ARG A 75 1.39 9.08 -9.02
N ILE A 76 1.84 8.32 -8.03
CA ILE A 76 0.95 7.79 -7.00
C ILE A 76 1.09 8.51 -5.66
N SER A 77 1.82 9.61 -5.63
CA SER A 77 2.01 10.46 -4.44
C SER A 77 2.61 9.69 -3.26
N THR A 78 3.73 9.05 -3.50
CA THR A 78 4.48 8.35 -2.45
C THR A 78 5.96 8.61 -2.60
N HIS A 79 6.78 7.91 -1.82
CA HIS A 79 8.24 8.04 -1.82
C HIS A 79 8.88 6.94 -2.66
N ARG A 80 10.02 7.25 -3.27
CA ARG A 80 10.79 6.31 -4.09
C ARG A 80 11.12 5.02 -3.32
N GLU A 81 11.41 5.15 -2.03
CA GLU A 81 11.77 4.02 -1.17
C GLU A 81 10.61 3.02 -1.03
N ALA A 82 9.38 3.52 -0.95
CA ALA A 82 8.20 2.66 -0.89
C ALA A 82 8.01 1.89 -2.19
N VAL A 83 8.24 2.53 -3.33
CA VAL A 83 8.19 1.89 -4.65
C VAL A 83 9.28 0.81 -4.75
N THR A 84 10.49 1.13 -4.34
CA THR A 84 11.62 0.20 -4.36
C THR A 84 11.31 -1.06 -3.56
N ARG A 85 10.76 -0.90 -2.36
CA ARG A 85 10.39 -2.04 -1.50
C ARG A 85 9.33 -2.91 -2.13
N GLU A 86 8.29 -2.30 -2.68
CA GLU A 86 7.18 -3.07 -3.26
C GLU A 86 7.60 -3.77 -4.55
N LEU A 87 8.40 -3.14 -5.39
CA LEU A 87 8.92 -3.80 -6.59
C LEU A 87 9.79 -5.00 -6.22
N LYS A 88 10.60 -4.87 -5.17
CA LYS A 88 11.40 -5.98 -4.67
C LYS A 88 10.52 -7.12 -4.14
N GLN A 89 9.45 -6.78 -3.46
CA GLN A 89 8.49 -7.76 -2.95
C GLN A 89 7.84 -8.53 -4.12
N LEU A 90 7.45 -7.83 -5.16
CA LEU A 90 6.88 -8.47 -6.36
C LEU A 90 7.90 -9.37 -7.07
N GLU A 91 9.17 -8.97 -7.11
CA GLU A 91 10.23 -9.82 -7.63
C GLU A 91 10.39 -11.10 -6.80
N ASN A 92 10.36 -10.96 -5.46
CA ASN A 92 10.46 -12.11 -4.56
C ASN A 92 9.29 -13.08 -4.73
N GLN A 93 8.11 -12.58 -5.11
CA GLN A 93 6.92 -13.38 -5.39
C GLN A 93 6.90 -13.91 -6.82
N THR A 94 7.92 -13.64 -7.60
CA THR A 94 8.05 -14.02 -9.02
C THR A 94 6.97 -13.44 -9.92
N LEU A 95 6.33 -12.35 -9.51
CA LEU A 95 5.35 -11.64 -10.33
C LEU A 95 5.98 -10.58 -11.22
N LEU A 96 7.14 -10.07 -10.85
CA LEU A 96 7.85 -9.04 -11.59
C LEU A 96 9.26 -9.53 -11.91
N GLU A 97 9.69 -9.30 -13.14
CA GLU A 97 11.07 -9.48 -13.56
C GLU A 97 11.59 -8.16 -14.12
N ARG A 98 12.69 -7.68 -13.59
CA ARG A 98 13.34 -6.48 -14.10
C ARG A 98 14.42 -6.90 -15.06
N THR A 99 14.21 -6.61 -16.33
CA THR A 99 15.21 -6.87 -17.38
C THR A 99 15.85 -5.55 -17.80
N ARG A 100 16.90 -5.65 -18.55
CA ARG A 100 17.56 -4.47 -19.13
C ARG A 100 16.63 -3.85 -20.18
N GLY A 101 16.06 -2.70 -19.83
CA GLY A 101 15.17 -1.97 -20.72
C GLY A 101 13.69 -2.25 -20.58
N ALA A 102 13.28 -3.09 -19.63
CA ALA A 102 11.85 -3.34 -19.40
C ALA A 102 11.56 -3.91 -18.02
N PHE A 103 10.33 -3.69 -17.56
CA PHE A 103 9.72 -4.48 -16.49
C PHE A 103 8.79 -5.49 -17.13
N VAL A 104 8.83 -6.73 -16.67
CA VAL A 104 7.94 -7.79 -17.15
C VAL A 104 7.08 -8.26 -15.99
N ILE A 105 5.76 -8.07 -16.11
CA ILE A 105 4.78 -8.63 -15.18
C ILE A 105 4.51 -10.04 -15.66
N LYS A 106 5.04 -11.04 -14.96
CA LYS A 106 5.00 -12.44 -15.43
C LYS A 106 3.60 -13.02 -15.47
N ASP A 107 2.73 -12.62 -14.55
CA ASP A 107 1.35 -13.10 -14.49
C ASP A 107 0.43 -11.89 -14.32
N LEU A 108 -0.03 -11.38 -15.45
CA LEU A 108 -0.89 -10.20 -15.48
C LEU A 108 -2.26 -10.49 -14.86
N VAL A 109 -2.77 -11.71 -15.01
CA VAL A 109 -4.05 -12.12 -14.41
C VAL A 109 -3.97 -12.08 -12.90
N GLU A 110 -2.86 -12.55 -12.33
CA GLU A 110 -2.66 -12.49 -10.88
C GLU A 110 -2.58 -11.05 -10.38
N LEU A 111 -1.89 -10.17 -11.10
CA LEU A 111 -1.83 -8.76 -10.74
C LEU A 111 -3.22 -8.12 -10.81
N GLU A 112 -4.01 -8.43 -11.83
CA GLU A 112 -5.40 -7.97 -11.94
C GLU A 112 -6.22 -8.42 -10.74
N ARG A 113 -6.07 -9.69 -10.34
CA ARG A 113 -6.77 -10.24 -9.18
C ARG A 113 -6.41 -9.48 -7.92
N MET A 114 -5.14 -9.19 -7.71
CA MET A 114 -4.67 -8.43 -6.54
C MET A 114 -5.26 -7.03 -6.51
N VAL A 115 -5.33 -6.35 -7.64
CA VAL A 115 -5.92 -5.01 -7.75
C VAL A 115 -7.42 -5.06 -7.49
N GLU A 116 -8.13 -6.02 -8.06
CA GLU A 116 -9.58 -6.16 -7.88
C GLU A 116 -9.93 -6.51 -6.43
N ASP A 117 -9.18 -7.43 -5.81
CA ASP A 117 -9.39 -7.80 -4.41
C ASP A 117 -9.19 -6.60 -3.49
N ALA A 118 -8.19 -5.78 -3.77
CA ALA A 118 -7.94 -4.56 -3.00
C ALA A 118 -9.09 -3.55 -3.14
N ARG A 119 -9.63 -3.38 -4.34
CA ARG A 119 -10.77 -2.48 -4.58
C ARG A 119 -12.03 -2.96 -3.88
N ALA A 120 -12.20 -4.27 -3.79
CA ALA A 120 -13.34 -4.87 -3.11
C ALA A 120 -13.15 -4.92 -1.58
N GLY A 121 -12.02 -4.46 -1.07
CA GLY A 121 -11.72 -4.49 0.35
C GLY A 121 -11.36 -5.88 0.89
N ARG A 122 -11.04 -6.83 0.00
CA ARG A 122 -10.69 -8.22 0.35
C ARG A 122 -9.21 -8.52 0.24
N GLY A 123 -8.43 -7.56 -0.25
CA GLY A 123 -7.02 -7.75 -0.46
C GLY A 123 -6.21 -7.59 0.82
N GLU A 124 -5.18 -8.37 0.96
CA GLU A 124 -4.15 -8.22 1.97
C GLU A 124 -2.85 -7.78 1.35
#